data_21c609d419b453f5a848d845d253d5f6
#
_entry.id   21c609d419b453f5a848d845d253d5f6
#
_cell.length_a   1.000
_cell.length_b   1.000
_cell.length_c   1.000
_cell.angle_alpha   90.00
_cell.angle_beta   90.00
_cell.angle_gamma   90.00
#
_symmetry.space_group_name_H-M   'P 1'
#
loop_
_entity.id
_entity.type
_entity.pdbx_description
1 polymer ?
#
loop_
_entity_poly.entity_id
_entity_poly.type
_entity_poly.pdbx_seq_one_letter_code
_entity_poly.pdbx_strand_id
1 'polypeptide(L)'
;RFSGLGYGNIGPEKGRITKDEIQSPMFERHVSLGFNYRPSDLCGAVALAQLERIEELVEMRVRAAKHFLVAIEGFTWVYAQEVPEGYVNSYWAFTLCLDTDKVAWQDFRKKFIELGGDGIYGAWKIGYLEPMYRNQAFQKREKLIEKHGLYKYEEGLCPIAERLQPKLLQFKTNYWDESDAYTQAQILKKTCEYFNDRI
;
A
#
# COMPACT_ATOMS: atom_id res chain seq x y z
N ARG A 1 1.81 16.70 -4.69
CA ARG A 1 0.39 17.00 -4.46
C ARG A 1 -0.42 15.91 -5.09
N PHE A 2 -1.34 15.42 -4.36
CA PHE A 2 -2.20 14.28 -4.65
C PHE A 2 -3.10 14.56 -5.86
N SER A 3 -2.50 14.57 -7.02
CA SER A 3 -3.20 14.74 -8.26
C SER A 3 -4.14 13.57 -8.43
N GLY A 4 -5.44 13.84 -8.38
CA GLY A 4 -6.47 12.83 -8.56
C GLY A 4 -6.94 12.13 -7.29
N LEU A 5 -6.37 12.41 -6.11
CA LEU A 5 -7.03 12.01 -4.87
C LEU A 5 -8.37 12.72 -4.78
N GLY A 6 -9.39 11.93 -5.04
CA GLY A 6 -10.76 12.43 -4.98
C GLY A 6 -11.22 12.55 -3.56
N TYR A 7 -10.98 13.70 -3.01
CA TYR A 7 -11.80 14.15 -1.89
C TYR A 7 -13.23 14.50 -2.33
N GLY A 8 -13.59 14.22 -3.59
CA GLY A 8 -14.86 14.60 -4.19
C GLY A 8 -16.08 13.87 -3.62
N ASN A 9 -15.88 12.73 -2.93
CA ASN A 9 -16.94 12.08 -2.17
C ASN A 9 -16.97 12.53 -0.70
N ILE A 10 -16.05 13.39 -0.32
CA ILE A 10 -16.01 14.02 1.00
C ILE A 10 -16.72 15.34 0.82
N GLY A 11 -18.04 15.34 0.99
CA GLY A 11 -18.80 16.58 1.09
C GLY A 11 -18.27 17.44 2.25
N PRO A 12 -18.55 18.73 2.26
CA PRO A 12 -18.10 19.65 3.32
C PRO A 12 -18.46 19.19 4.74
N GLU A 13 -19.43 18.29 4.88
CA GLU A 13 -19.84 17.68 6.14
C GLU A 13 -18.97 16.48 6.58
N LYS A 14 -18.21 15.89 5.67
CA LYS A 14 -17.38 14.71 5.91
C LYS A 14 -15.91 15.04 6.10
N GLY A 15 -15.60 16.16 6.64
CA GLY A 15 -14.29 16.79 6.73
C GLY A 15 -13.07 15.97 7.14
N ARG A 16 -13.16 14.66 7.33
CA ARG A 16 -12.01 13.79 7.63
C ARG A 16 -12.25 12.36 7.18
N ILE A 17 -11.42 11.90 6.28
CA ILE A 17 -11.27 10.46 6.03
C ILE A 17 -10.59 9.85 7.26
N THR A 18 -11.19 8.84 7.84
CA THR A 18 -10.58 8.12 8.97
C THR A 18 -9.37 7.31 8.50
N LYS A 19 -8.48 6.98 9.45
CA LYS A 19 -7.36 6.07 9.13
C LYS A 19 -7.85 4.71 8.63
N ASP A 20 -8.96 4.24 9.16
CA ASP A 20 -9.54 2.95 8.80
C ASP A 20 -10.03 2.94 7.35
N GLU A 21 -10.68 4.01 6.93
CA GLU A 21 -11.12 4.16 5.54
C GLU A 21 -9.95 4.26 4.57
N ILE A 22 -8.97 5.13 4.82
CA ILE A 22 -7.85 5.34 3.89
C ILE A 22 -6.91 4.12 3.81
N GLN A 23 -6.86 3.30 4.85
CA GLN A 23 -6.05 2.09 4.89
C GLN A 23 -6.74 0.88 4.25
N SER A 24 -8.04 0.96 4.00
CA SER A 24 -8.79 -0.10 3.36
C SER A 24 -8.30 -0.35 1.92
N PRO A 25 -8.18 -1.61 1.49
CA PRO A 25 -7.88 -1.96 0.10
C PRO A 25 -9.00 -1.58 -0.87
N MET A 26 -10.21 -1.34 -0.35
CA MET A 26 -11.38 -0.96 -1.14
C MET A 26 -11.56 0.55 -1.28
N PHE A 27 -10.71 1.36 -0.64
CA PHE A 27 -10.83 2.81 -0.68
C PHE A 27 -10.53 3.37 -2.09
N GLU A 28 -11.51 4.09 -2.64
CA GLU A 28 -11.40 4.75 -3.95
C GLU A 28 -10.65 6.08 -3.80
N ARG A 29 -9.46 6.18 -4.44
CA ARG A 29 -8.55 7.32 -4.30
C ARG A 29 -8.62 8.31 -5.44
N HIS A 30 -8.80 7.81 -6.67
CA HIS A 30 -8.61 8.58 -7.88
C HIS A 30 -9.92 8.77 -8.62
N VAL A 31 -10.57 9.90 -8.41
CA VAL A 31 -11.86 10.24 -9.06
C VAL A 31 -11.70 11.14 -10.30
N SER A 32 -10.52 11.76 -10.45
CA SER A 32 -10.22 12.65 -11.57
C SER A 32 -8.76 12.54 -12.01
N LEU A 33 -8.49 12.92 -13.25
CA LEU A 33 -7.13 13.05 -13.75
C LEU A 33 -6.44 14.23 -13.05
N GLY A 34 -5.28 13.99 -12.48
CA GLY A 34 -4.38 15.00 -11.97
C GLY A 34 -3.04 14.96 -12.66
N PHE A 35 -2.30 16.06 -12.61
CA PHE A 35 -1.00 16.18 -13.21
C PHE A 35 0.07 16.27 -12.13
N ASN A 36 1.13 15.47 -12.27
CA ASN A 36 2.31 15.56 -11.43
C ASN A 36 3.31 16.51 -12.08
N TYR A 37 3.19 17.79 -11.76
CA TYR A 37 4.05 18.83 -12.33
C TYR A 37 5.47 18.74 -11.76
N ARG A 38 6.39 19.39 -12.49
CA ARG A 38 7.78 19.52 -12.11
C ARG A 38 7.92 20.03 -10.66
N PRO A 39 8.84 19.46 -9.83
CA PRO A 39 9.07 19.92 -8.46
C PRO A 39 9.60 21.37 -8.43
N SER A 40 9.30 22.07 -7.35
CA SER A 40 9.92 23.38 -7.08
C SER A 40 11.40 23.22 -6.69
N ASP A 41 12.17 24.29 -6.77
CA ASP A 41 13.59 24.29 -6.38
C ASP A 41 13.77 23.87 -4.91
N LEU A 42 12.87 24.27 -4.03
CA LEU A 42 12.85 23.83 -2.64
C LEU A 42 12.68 22.30 -2.52
N CYS A 43 11.75 21.71 -3.28
CA CYS A 43 11.60 20.25 -3.33
C CYS A 43 12.85 19.60 -3.93
N GLY A 44 13.48 20.23 -4.92
CA GLY A 44 14.73 19.78 -5.54
C GLY A 44 15.89 19.76 -4.53
N ALA A 45 16.03 20.79 -3.74
CA ALA A 45 17.07 20.88 -2.69
C ALA A 45 16.91 19.78 -1.61
N VAL A 46 15.67 19.55 -1.16
CA VAL A 46 15.38 18.45 -0.22
C VAL A 46 15.66 17.09 -0.86
N ALA A 47 15.28 16.90 -2.12
CA ALA A 47 15.52 15.66 -2.84
C ALA A 47 17.02 15.38 -3.00
N LEU A 48 17.83 16.40 -3.28
CA LEU A 48 19.30 16.28 -3.37
C LEU A 48 19.90 15.81 -2.05
N ALA A 49 19.54 16.43 -0.94
CA ALA A 49 20.00 16.04 0.39
C ALA A 49 19.61 14.60 0.77
N GLN A 50 18.44 14.14 0.31
CA GLN A 50 18.03 12.74 0.51
C GLN A 50 18.80 11.77 -0.41
N LEU A 51 19.13 12.22 -1.63
CA LEU A 51 19.91 11.41 -2.57
C LEU A 51 21.34 11.15 -2.07
N GLU A 52 21.96 12.13 -1.42
CA GLU A 52 23.29 11.98 -0.80
C GLU A 52 23.34 10.88 0.28
N ARG A 53 22.19 10.52 0.85
CA ARG A 53 22.04 9.52 1.91
C ARG A 53 21.23 8.31 1.48
N ILE A 54 21.00 8.11 0.19
CA ILE A 54 20.04 7.12 -0.28
C ILE A 54 20.41 5.69 0.11
N GLU A 55 21.69 5.37 0.09
CA GLU A 55 22.20 4.03 0.47
C GLU A 55 21.89 3.74 1.94
N GLU A 56 22.21 4.67 2.84
CA GLU A 56 21.90 4.57 4.28
C GLU A 56 20.38 4.38 4.49
N LEU A 57 19.58 5.20 3.82
CA LEU A 57 18.13 5.17 3.97
C LEU A 57 17.52 3.86 3.45
N VAL A 58 18.06 3.31 2.37
CA VAL A 58 17.63 2.00 1.84
C VAL A 58 18.05 0.88 2.77
N GLU A 59 19.28 0.90 3.29
CA GLU A 59 19.74 -0.09 4.26
C GLU A 59 18.89 -0.15 5.53
N MET A 60 18.46 1.02 6.06
CA MET A 60 17.55 1.07 7.21
C MET A 60 16.24 0.35 6.91
N ARG A 61 15.67 0.52 5.71
CA ARG A 61 14.45 -0.17 5.28
C ARG A 61 14.66 -1.67 5.11
N VAL A 62 15.78 -2.06 4.56
CA VAL A 62 16.14 -3.49 4.38
C VAL A 62 16.29 -4.17 5.75
N ARG A 63 16.93 -3.49 6.73
CA ARG A 63 17.03 -4.03 8.10
C ARG A 63 15.64 -4.18 8.74
N ALA A 64 14.80 -3.16 8.64
CA ALA A 64 13.42 -3.25 9.14
C ALA A 64 12.65 -4.42 8.50
N ALA A 65 12.75 -4.58 7.18
CA ALA A 65 12.10 -5.68 6.47
C ALA A 65 12.61 -7.06 6.90
N LYS A 66 13.90 -7.20 7.23
CA LYS A 66 14.45 -8.46 7.76
C LYS A 66 13.79 -8.87 9.07
N HIS A 67 13.51 -7.93 9.97
CA HIS A 67 12.78 -8.24 11.21
C HIS A 67 11.38 -8.76 10.93
N PHE A 68 10.68 -8.16 9.96
CA PHE A 68 9.35 -8.64 9.55
C PHE A 68 9.40 -10.01 8.87
N LEU A 69 10.42 -10.30 8.06
CA LEU A 69 10.59 -11.62 7.43
C LEU A 69 10.75 -12.71 8.49
N VAL A 70 11.63 -12.49 9.48
CA VAL A 70 11.81 -13.42 10.61
C VAL A 70 10.53 -13.59 11.42
N ALA A 71 9.73 -12.53 11.57
CA ALA A 71 8.50 -12.58 12.34
C ALA A 71 7.42 -13.49 11.73
N ILE A 72 7.47 -13.73 10.42
CA ILE A 72 6.50 -14.57 9.71
C ILE A 72 7.01 -15.99 9.39
N GLU A 73 8.24 -16.30 9.78
CA GLU A 73 8.80 -17.64 9.55
C GLU A 73 7.95 -18.73 10.23
N GLY A 74 7.69 -19.80 9.49
CA GLY A 74 6.91 -20.94 9.95
C GLY A 74 5.40 -20.85 9.81
N PHE A 75 4.85 -19.69 9.46
CA PHE A 75 3.43 -19.56 9.13
C PHE A 75 3.18 -19.85 7.65
N THR A 76 2.18 -20.70 7.35
CA THR A 76 1.88 -21.16 5.97
C THR A 76 0.75 -20.41 5.29
N TRP A 77 0.21 -19.40 5.93
CA TRP A 77 -0.95 -18.63 5.48
C TRP A 77 -0.67 -17.13 5.30
N VAL A 78 0.57 -16.70 5.57
CA VAL A 78 1.12 -15.39 5.24
C VAL A 78 2.36 -15.56 4.39
N TYR A 79 2.49 -14.75 3.35
CA TYR A 79 3.56 -14.86 2.38
C TYR A 79 4.18 -13.49 2.15
N ALA A 80 5.49 -13.38 2.28
CA ALA A 80 6.22 -12.20 1.86
C ALA A 80 6.39 -12.18 0.34
N GLN A 81 6.69 -11.01 -0.20
CA GLN A 81 7.11 -10.87 -1.59
C GLN A 81 8.42 -11.64 -1.80
N GLU A 82 8.43 -12.54 -2.76
CA GLU A 82 9.65 -13.22 -3.19
C GLU A 82 10.61 -12.24 -3.86
N VAL A 83 11.89 -12.33 -3.50
CA VAL A 83 12.96 -11.56 -4.11
C VAL A 83 13.89 -12.58 -4.80
N PRO A 84 13.84 -12.71 -6.14
CA PRO A 84 14.69 -13.65 -6.86
C PRO A 84 16.17 -13.36 -6.66
N GLU A 85 17.00 -14.37 -6.85
CA GLU A 85 18.46 -14.23 -6.79
C GLU A 85 18.97 -13.16 -7.77
N GLY A 86 19.86 -12.30 -7.31
CA GLY A 86 20.41 -11.18 -8.09
C GLY A 86 19.53 -9.91 -8.10
N TYR A 87 18.35 -9.93 -7.45
CA TYR A 87 17.51 -8.75 -7.30
C TYR A 87 17.63 -8.14 -5.91
N VAL A 88 17.49 -6.81 -5.86
CA VAL A 88 17.48 -6.06 -4.60
C VAL A 88 16.12 -5.41 -4.41
N ASN A 89 15.46 -5.68 -3.28
CA ASN A 89 14.25 -5.00 -2.88
C ASN A 89 14.61 -3.89 -1.88
N SER A 90 14.30 -2.66 -2.20
CA SER A 90 14.53 -1.49 -1.33
C SER A 90 13.46 -1.33 -0.25
N TYR A 91 12.41 -2.14 -0.28
CA TYR A 91 11.31 -2.15 0.69
C TYR A 91 10.73 -0.77 1.00
N TRP A 92 10.24 -0.09 -0.02
CA TRP A 92 9.45 1.13 0.20
C TRP A 92 8.30 0.89 1.18
N ALA A 93 7.70 -0.30 1.10
CA ALA A 93 6.85 -0.89 2.12
C ALA A 93 7.17 -2.39 2.19
N PHE A 94 7.01 -3.01 3.36
CA PHE A 94 7.03 -4.45 3.50
C PHE A 94 5.63 -4.98 3.20
N THR A 95 5.49 -5.85 2.22
CA THR A 95 4.19 -6.35 1.76
C THR A 95 4.06 -7.83 2.06
N LEU A 96 2.92 -8.19 2.67
CA LEU A 96 2.49 -9.57 2.88
C LEU A 96 1.24 -9.86 2.05
N CYS A 97 1.15 -11.06 1.53
CA CYS A 97 -0.09 -11.64 1.02
C CYS A 97 -0.70 -12.55 2.09
N LEU A 98 -1.97 -12.31 2.40
CA LEU A 98 -2.73 -13.07 3.40
C LEU A 98 -3.57 -14.15 2.71
N ASP A 99 -3.60 -15.35 3.27
CA ASP A 99 -4.61 -16.33 2.89
C ASP A 99 -5.96 -15.94 3.52
N THR A 100 -6.76 -15.21 2.75
CA THR A 100 -8.03 -14.64 3.22
C THR A 100 -9.14 -15.68 3.43
N ASP A 101 -8.94 -16.90 2.98
CA ASP A 101 -9.85 -18.02 3.28
C ASP A 101 -9.68 -18.51 4.73
N LYS A 102 -8.52 -18.21 5.33
CA LYS A 102 -8.20 -18.54 6.72
C LYS A 102 -8.40 -17.37 7.66
N VAL A 103 -7.90 -16.18 7.30
CA VAL A 103 -7.95 -14.98 8.14
C VAL A 103 -8.40 -13.79 7.32
N ALA A 104 -9.51 -13.17 7.72
CA ALA A 104 -9.98 -11.96 7.06
C ALA A 104 -9.01 -10.80 7.25
N TRP A 105 -8.81 -9.99 6.21
CA TRP A 105 -7.91 -8.83 6.22
C TRP A 105 -8.23 -7.85 7.36
N GLN A 106 -9.52 -7.57 7.57
CA GLN A 106 -9.99 -6.65 8.60
C GLN A 106 -9.70 -7.15 10.01
N ASP A 107 -9.88 -8.46 10.24
CA ASP A 107 -9.63 -9.08 11.53
C ASP A 107 -8.13 -9.09 11.85
N PHE A 108 -7.29 -9.40 10.87
CA PHE A 108 -5.84 -9.34 11.01
C PHE A 108 -5.38 -7.93 11.38
N ARG A 109 -5.83 -6.93 10.62
CA ARG A 109 -5.52 -5.52 10.90
C ARG A 109 -5.98 -5.09 12.29
N LYS A 110 -7.20 -5.43 12.67
CA LYS A 110 -7.76 -5.11 13.98
C LYS A 110 -6.89 -5.68 15.10
N LYS A 111 -6.55 -6.98 15.00
CA LYS A 111 -5.72 -7.63 16.02
C LYS A 111 -4.32 -7.04 16.10
N PHE A 112 -3.69 -6.74 14.98
CA PHE A 112 -2.37 -6.10 14.95
C PHE A 112 -2.38 -4.75 15.67
N ILE A 113 -3.39 -3.92 15.44
CA ILE A 113 -3.55 -2.62 16.12
C ILE A 113 -3.85 -2.81 17.62
N GLU A 114 -4.70 -3.76 18.00
CA GLU A 114 -5.00 -4.09 19.40
C GLU A 114 -3.74 -4.47 20.18
N LEU A 115 -2.78 -5.12 19.54
CA LEU A 115 -1.50 -5.50 20.13
C LEU A 115 -0.46 -4.37 20.16
N GLY A 116 -0.84 -3.16 19.74
CA GLY A 116 0.03 -1.98 19.70
C GLY A 116 0.77 -1.78 18.39
N GLY A 117 0.35 -2.44 17.34
CA GLY A 117 0.92 -2.28 16.00
C GLY A 117 0.64 -0.92 15.38
N ASP A 118 1.54 -0.50 14.52
CA ASP A 118 1.37 0.65 13.63
C ASP A 118 0.20 0.42 12.66
N GLY A 119 -0.16 1.44 11.92
CA GLY A 119 -1.17 1.26 10.88
C GLY A 119 -0.72 0.29 9.77
N ILE A 120 -1.59 -0.63 9.40
CA ILE A 120 -1.43 -1.48 8.21
C ILE A 120 -2.29 -0.91 7.10
N TYR A 121 -1.72 -0.83 5.91
CA TYR A 121 -2.43 -0.39 4.72
C TYR A 121 -2.76 -1.59 3.84
N GLY A 122 -3.97 -1.62 3.27
CA GLY A 122 -4.28 -2.46 2.13
C GLY A 122 -3.51 -1.97 0.89
N ALA A 123 -3.25 -2.86 -0.06
CA ALA A 123 -2.81 -2.41 -1.37
C ALA A 123 -3.87 -1.50 -1.98
N TRP A 124 -3.41 -0.45 -2.64
CA TRP A 124 -4.33 0.48 -3.28
C TRP A 124 -5.18 -0.23 -4.33
N LYS A 125 -6.38 0.27 -4.51
CA LYS A 125 -7.28 -0.27 -5.53
C LYS A 125 -6.58 -0.29 -6.89
N ILE A 126 -6.86 -1.32 -7.66
CA ILE A 126 -6.27 -1.48 -8.98
C ILE A 126 -6.58 -0.25 -9.84
N GLY A 127 -5.55 0.33 -10.46
CA GLY A 127 -5.64 1.64 -11.11
C GLY A 127 -6.81 1.76 -12.09
N TYR A 128 -7.01 0.77 -12.97
CA TYR A 128 -8.10 0.83 -13.97
C TYR A 128 -9.50 0.67 -13.35
N LEU A 129 -9.62 0.17 -12.10
CA LEU A 129 -10.88 0.09 -11.36
C LEU A 129 -11.19 1.35 -10.54
N GLU A 130 -10.26 2.31 -10.50
CA GLU A 130 -10.50 3.61 -9.86
C GLU A 130 -11.56 4.41 -10.64
N PRO A 131 -12.38 5.22 -9.94
CA PRO A 131 -13.43 6.01 -10.58
C PRO A 131 -12.97 6.88 -11.73
N MET A 132 -11.73 7.36 -11.68
CA MET A 132 -11.13 8.14 -12.76
C MET A 132 -11.18 7.41 -14.11
N TYR A 133 -10.85 6.13 -14.12
CA TYR A 133 -10.87 5.30 -15.33
C TYR A 133 -12.27 4.76 -15.62
N ARG A 134 -12.96 4.20 -14.63
CA ARG A 134 -14.31 3.63 -14.82
C ARG A 134 -15.32 4.68 -15.30
N ASN A 135 -15.26 5.89 -14.75
CA ASN A 135 -16.12 7.01 -15.13
C ASN A 135 -15.53 7.83 -16.26
N GLN A 136 -14.35 7.46 -16.75
CA GLN A 136 -13.68 8.10 -17.86
C GLN A 136 -13.52 9.62 -17.67
N ALA A 137 -13.18 10.06 -16.47
CA ALA A 137 -13.13 11.47 -16.08
C ALA A 137 -12.08 12.29 -16.89
N PHE A 138 -11.09 11.61 -17.47
CA PHE A 138 -10.06 12.22 -18.31
C PHE A 138 -10.56 12.61 -19.71
N GLN A 139 -11.68 12.04 -20.19
CA GLN A 139 -12.13 12.19 -21.56
C GLN A 139 -12.58 13.61 -21.90
N LYS A 140 -13.32 14.24 -20.98
CA LYS A 140 -13.85 15.58 -21.21
C LYS A 140 -12.76 16.63 -21.41
N ARG A 141 -11.58 16.40 -20.79
CA ARG A 141 -10.48 17.34 -20.84
C ARG A 141 -9.50 17.05 -21.96
N GLU A 142 -9.14 15.79 -22.15
CA GLU A 142 -8.04 15.40 -23.05
C GLU A 142 -8.53 14.88 -24.40
N LYS A 143 -9.84 14.77 -24.60
CA LYS A 143 -10.46 14.23 -25.83
C LYS A 143 -9.85 12.89 -26.30
N LEU A 144 -9.37 12.10 -25.34
CA LEU A 144 -8.61 10.88 -25.64
C LEU A 144 -9.48 9.83 -26.35
N ILE A 145 -10.79 9.81 -26.10
CA ILE A 145 -11.71 8.89 -26.78
C ILE A 145 -11.88 9.24 -28.24
N GLU A 146 -12.02 10.52 -28.57
CA GLU A 146 -12.12 10.97 -29.94
C GLU A 146 -10.90 10.51 -30.77
N LYS A 147 -9.73 10.45 -30.09
CA LYS A 147 -8.45 10.10 -30.72
C LYS A 147 -8.16 8.60 -30.72
N HIS A 148 -8.53 7.85 -29.68
CA HIS A 148 -8.08 6.46 -29.48
C HIS A 148 -9.24 5.45 -29.31
N GLY A 149 -10.49 5.90 -29.38
CA GLY A 149 -11.67 5.05 -29.16
C GLY A 149 -11.98 4.81 -27.67
N LEU A 150 -13.13 4.20 -27.46
CA LEU A 150 -13.61 3.87 -26.12
C LEU A 150 -12.94 2.59 -25.61
N TYR A 151 -12.26 2.67 -24.49
CA TYR A 151 -11.78 1.50 -23.78
C TYR A 151 -12.64 1.26 -22.53
N LYS A 152 -13.08 0.04 -22.31
CA LYS A 152 -13.83 -0.33 -21.10
C LYS A 152 -12.87 -0.76 -20.01
N TYR A 153 -12.93 -0.06 -18.89
CA TYR A 153 -12.19 -0.39 -17.67
C TYR A 153 -13.12 -1.12 -16.69
N GLU A 154 -13.12 -2.44 -16.75
CA GLU A 154 -14.01 -3.29 -15.97
C GLU A 154 -13.22 -4.45 -15.31
N GLU A 155 -13.83 -5.11 -14.35
CA GLU A 155 -13.29 -6.31 -13.74
C GLU A 155 -13.07 -7.41 -14.78
N GLY A 156 -12.01 -8.21 -14.58
CA GLY A 156 -11.61 -9.26 -15.50
C GLY A 156 -10.44 -8.87 -16.44
N LEU A 157 -10.03 -7.60 -16.47
CA LEU A 157 -8.89 -7.18 -17.30
C LEU A 157 -7.56 -7.75 -16.83
N CYS A 158 -7.35 -7.79 -15.51
CA CYS A 158 -6.13 -8.33 -14.89
C CYS A 158 -6.49 -9.28 -13.73
N PRO A 159 -6.97 -10.50 -14.03
CA PRO A 159 -7.58 -11.38 -13.03
C PRO A 159 -6.60 -11.79 -11.91
N ILE A 160 -5.31 -11.86 -12.20
CA ILE A 160 -4.29 -12.14 -11.17
C ILE A 160 -4.17 -10.97 -10.19
N ALA A 161 -4.08 -9.73 -10.69
CA ALA A 161 -4.00 -8.55 -9.86
C ALA A 161 -5.28 -8.36 -9.02
N GLU A 162 -6.44 -8.58 -9.64
CA GLU A 162 -7.74 -8.51 -8.98
C GLU A 162 -7.89 -9.51 -7.84
N ARG A 163 -7.32 -10.72 -8.01
CA ARG A 163 -7.31 -11.75 -6.97
C ARG A 163 -6.32 -11.44 -5.84
N LEU A 164 -5.18 -10.83 -6.14
CA LEU A 164 -4.12 -10.59 -5.16
C LEU A 164 -4.34 -9.29 -4.36
N GLN A 165 -4.76 -8.22 -5.01
CA GLN A 165 -4.85 -6.90 -4.41
C GLN A 165 -5.61 -6.87 -3.06
N PRO A 166 -6.80 -7.49 -2.91
CA PRO A 166 -7.53 -7.46 -1.64
C PRO A 166 -6.88 -8.28 -0.51
N LYS A 167 -5.90 -9.11 -0.84
CA LYS A 167 -5.17 -9.97 0.11
C LYS A 167 -3.88 -9.33 0.64
N LEU A 168 -3.48 -8.18 0.10
CA LEU A 168 -2.20 -7.57 0.41
C LEU A 168 -2.28 -6.66 1.63
N LEU A 169 -1.31 -6.82 2.53
CA LEU A 169 -1.04 -5.98 3.69
C LEU A 169 0.28 -5.25 3.48
N GLN A 170 0.30 -3.95 3.75
CA GLN A 170 1.51 -3.13 3.63
C GLN A 170 1.88 -2.56 5.01
N PHE A 171 3.12 -2.79 5.40
CA PHE A 171 3.72 -2.28 6.62
C PHE A 171 4.75 -1.21 6.27
N LYS A 172 4.85 -0.18 7.08
CA LYS A 172 5.92 0.81 6.90
C LYS A 172 7.28 0.19 7.23
N THR A 173 8.33 0.73 6.63
CA THR A 173 9.72 0.32 6.84
C THR A 173 10.64 1.49 7.19
N ASN A 174 10.11 2.71 7.20
CA ASN A 174 10.84 3.94 7.45
C ASN A 174 10.95 4.27 8.94
N TYR A 175 11.51 3.36 9.70
CA TYR A 175 11.83 3.57 11.11
C TYR A 175 13.20 4.26 11.23
N TRP A 176 13.28 5.28 12.07
CA TRP A 176 14.54 5.92 12.41
C TRP A 176 15.34 5.11 13.44
N ASP A 177 14.64 4.46 14.36
CA ASP A 177 15.22 3.56 15.32
C ASP A 177 14.89 2.11 14.93
N GLU A 178 15.92 1.27 14.82
CA GLU A 178 15.76 -0.14 14.49
C GLU A 178 15.00 -0.90 15.57
N SER A 179 15.05 -0.45 16.82
CA SER A 179 14.29 -1.04 17.92
C SER A 179 12.77 -0.91 17.74
N ASP A 180 12.32 0.18 17.12
CA ASP A 180 10.92 0.36 16.76
C ASP A 180 10.49 -0.65 15.69
N ALA A 181 11.31 -0.85 14.65
CA ALA A 181 11.07 -1.86 13.63
C ALA A 181 10.98 -3.27 14.23
N TYR A 182 11.92 -3.60 15.11
CA TYR A 182 11.92 -4.87 15.82
C TYR A 182 10.65 -5.05 16.67
N THR A 183 10.24 -4.01 17.41
CA THR A 183 9.02 -4.04 18.22
C THR A 183 7.80 -4.32 17.36
N GLN A 184 7.67 -3.65 16.20
CA GLN A 184 6.57 -3.87 15.27
C GLN A 184 6.59 -5.28 14.65
N ALA A 185 7.76 -5.82 14.38
CA ALA A 185 7.92 -7.20 13.92
C ALA A 185 7.48 -8.22 15.00
N GLN A 186 7.79 -7.97 16.29
CA GLN A 186 7.31 -8.81 17.38
C GLN A 186 5.77 -8.75 17.53
N ILE A 187 5.16 -7.60 17.30
CA ILE A 187 3.71 -7.47 17.27
C ILE A 187 3.12 -8.24 16.11
N LEU A 188 3.74 -8.18 14.92
CA LEU A 188 3.36 -8.98 13.77
C LEU A 188 3.39 -10.48 14.09
N LYS A 189 4.48 -10.96 14.69
CA LYS A 189 4.63 -12.36 15.10
C LYS A 189 3.51 -12.78 16.04
N LYS A 190 3.25 -12.01 17.11
CA LYS A 190 2.15 -12.27 18.04
C LYS A 190 0.77 -12.27 17.36
N THR A 191 0.59 -11.44 16.36
CA THR A 191 -0.65 -11.41 15.57
C THR A 191 -0.80 -12.71 14.78
N CYS A 192 0.27 -13.16 14.13
CA CYS A 192 0.29 -14.42 13.40
C CYS A 192 0.04 -15.63 14.33
N GLU A 193 0.71 -15.68 15.47
CA GLU A 193 0.50 -16.71 16.51
C GLU A 193 -0.97 -16.75 16.96
N TYR A 194 -1.57 -15.58 17.25
CA TYR A 194 -2.97 -15.50 17.67
C TYR A 194 -3.94 -16.16 16.67
N PHE A 195 -3.73 -15.97 15.37
CA PHE A 195 -4.57 -16.59 14.36
C PHE A 195 -4.19 -18.04 14.08
N ASN A 196 -2.90 -18.37 14.13
CA ASN A 196 -2.44 -19.74 13.91
C ASN A 196 -3.05 -20.75 14.89
N ASP A 197 -3.33 -20.33 16.12
CA ASP A 197 -3.98 -21.17 17.13
C ASP A 197 -5.50 -21.35 16.89
N ARG A 198 -6.06 -20.71 15.86
CA ARG A 198 -7.51 -20.64 15.58
C ARG A 198 -7.91 -21.14 14.20
N ILE A 199 -6.94 -21.43 13.36
CA ILE A 199 -7.09 -22.01 12.02
C ILE A 199 -6.60 -23.46 12.00
#